data_a22a023a6f0465bc282dc558f562dfcc
#
_entry.id   a22a023a6f0465bc282dc558f562dfcc
#
_cell.length_a   1.000
_cell.length_b   1.000
_cell.length_c   1.000
_cell.angle_alpha   90.00
_cell.angle_beta   90.00
_cell.angle_gamma   90.00
#
_symmetry.space_group_name_H-M   'P 1'
#
loop_
_entity.id
_entity.type
_entity.pdbx_description
1 polymer ?
#
loop_
_entity_poly.entity_id
_entity_poly.type
_entity_poly.pdbx_seq_one_letter_code
_entity_poly.pdbx_strand_id
1 'polypeptide(L)'
;MKFLIKLGVLVLTIFFASACKNNPINASASGKYFNAGSETASLQNATLSSRTTLESVSPIQSQNITDATVSSLKTQTTSLIFEKVNYDWGEIKEGDKMTHVFKFKNVGKEDLIISSVRPSCGCTTPEWPKEPIKAGAENEIKVIFDSNHKQGDVLKTIAVTANTEPAITTLTIKGKVNSKLNSLPNE
;
A
#
# COMPACT_ATOMS: atom_id res chain seq x y z
N MET A 1 -27.06 39.58 -38.71
CA MET A 1 -27.88 38.47 -39.20
C MET A 1 -28.06 37.49 -38.07
N LYS A 2 -29.31 37.34 -37.65
CA LYS A 2 -29.78 36.49 -36.55
C LYS A 2 -29.81 35.03 -37.01
N PHE A 3 -29.30 34.10 -36.21
CA PHE A 3 -29.76 32.71 -36.23
C PHE A 3 -29.85 32.17 -34.82
N LEU A 4 -31.06 32.16 -34.34
CA LEU A 4 -31.58 31.38 -33.23
C LEU A 4 -31.88 29.97 -33.73
N ILE A 5 -31.37 28.94 -33.12
CA ILE A 5 -31.95 27.57 -33.20
C ILE A 5 -31.75 26.90 -31.86
N LYS A 6 -32.80 26.87 -31.07
CA LYS A 6 -33.71 25.78 -30.60
C LYS A 6 -33.05 24.73 -29.68
N LEU A 7 -33.30 24.94 -28.47
CA LEU A 7 -33.88 24.16 -27.38
C LEU A 7 -34.33 22.73 -27.80
N GLY A 8 -33.72 21.72 -27.26
CA GLY A 8 -34.16 20.34 -27.32
C GLY A 8 -33.87 19.63 -26.00
N VAL A 9 -34.78 19.79 -25.04
CA VAL A 9 -34.87 19.01 -23.83
C VAL A 9 -35.37 17.62 -24.22
N LEU A 10 -34.54 16.58 -24.04
CA LEU A 10 -35.02 15.22 -24.00
C LEU A 10 -34.62 14.58 -22.68
N VAL A 11 -35.56 14.66 -21.75
CA VAL A 11 -35.57 13.88 -20.48
C VAL A 11 -35.92 12.45 -20.86
N LEU A 12 -34.95 11.53 -20.74
CA LEU A 12 -35.22 10.09 -20.76
C LEU A 12 -34.87 9.49 -19.42
N THR A 13 -35.88 9.48 -18.54
CA THR A 13 -35.86 8.69 -17.30
C THR A 13 -36.03 7.21 -17.65
N ILE A 14 -34.98 6.42 -17.47
CA ILE A 14 -35.10 4.95 -17.46
C ILE A 14 -34.87 4.48 -16.02
N PHE A 15 -35.98 4.15 -15.38
CA PHE A 15 -36.03 3.33 -14.16
C PHE A 15 -35.60 1.91 -14.53
N PHE A 16 -34.48 1.46 -14.04
CA PHE A 16 -34.18 0.04 -13.94
C PHE A 16 -34.14 -0.34 -12.46
N ALA A 17 -35.30 -0.82 -12.01
CA ALA A 17 -35.37 -1.65 -10.82
C ALA A 17 -34.78 -3.02 -11.21
N SER A 18 -33.68 -3.42 -10.62
CA SER A 18 -33.16 -4.77 -10.73
C SER A 18 -32.93 -5.35 -9.35
N ALA A 19 -33.67 -6.43 -9.14
CA ALA A 19 -33.85 -7.20 -7.93
C ALA A 19 -32.54 -7.73 -7.34
N CYS A 20 -32.41 -7.58 -6.02
CA CYS A 20 -31.52 -8.36 -5.17
C CYS A 20 -31.82 -9.85 -5.31
N LYS A 21 -30.90 -10.64 -5.88
CA LYS A 21 -30.88 -12.08 -5.70
C LYS A 21 -29.90 -12.41 -4.57
N ASN A 22 -30.46 -12.74 -3.44
CA ASN A 22 -29.79 -13.39 -2.33
C ASN A 22 -29.29 -14.75 -2.80
N ASN A 23 -27.98 -14.99 -2.72
CA ASN A 23 -27.41 -16.32 -2.87
C ASN A 23 -27.08 -16.86 -1.47
N PRO A 24 -27.64 -17.99 -1.04
CA PRO A 24 -27.34 -18.58 0.25
C PRO A 24 -25.98 -19.27 0.21
N ILE A 25 -25.13 -18.89 1.16
CA ILE A 25 -23.86 -19.56 1.45
C ILE A 25 -24.17 -20.95 1.99
N ASN A 26 -23.77 -21.94 1.21
CA ASN A 26 -23.81 -23.34 1.64
C ASN A 26 -22.55 -23.64 2.45
N ALA A 27 -22.73 -23.71 3.77
CA ALA A 27 -21.72 -24.21 4.71
C ALA A 27 -21.85 -25.72 4.75
N SER A 28 -20.89 -26.44 4.22
CA SER A 28 -20.60 -27.83 4.62
C SER A 28 -19.24 -28.26 4.07
N ALA A 29 -18.26 -28.37 4.95
CA ALA A 29 -17.21 -29.37 4.86
C ALA A 29 -16.52 -29.51 6.21
N SER A 30 -16.97 -30.49 6.92
CA SER A 30 -16.29 -31.31 7.92
C SER A 30 -14.85 -31.63 7.51
N GLY A 31 -13.88 -31.40 8.38
CA GLY A 31 -12.48 -31.73 8.16
C GLY A 31 -11.68 -31.78 9.47
N LYS A 32 -11.88 -32.85 10.24
CA LYS A 32 -10.93 -33.55 11.14
C LYS A 32 -9.92 -32.71 11.93
N TYR A 33 -10.24 -32.55 13.19
CA TYR A 33 -9.28 -32.29 14.25
C TYR A 33 -8.36 -33.51 14.42
N PHE A 34 -7.06 -33.34 14.25
CA PHE A 34 -6.08 -34.28 14.80
C PHE A 34 -5.73 -33.81 16.19
N ASN A 35 -6.21 -34.63 17.12
CA ASN A 35 -5.84 -34.62 18.53
C ASN A 35 -4.72 -35.67 18.70
N ALA A 36 -3.54 -35.25 19.10
CA ALA A 36 -2.50 -36.09 19.66
C ALA A 36 -1.55 -35.14 20.38
N GLY A 37 -1.22 -35.30 21.59
CA GLY A 37 -1.17 -36.32 22.57
C GLY A 37 -0.46 -35.69 23.73
N SER A 38 -1.02 -35.86 24.88
CA SER A 38 -0.42 -35.55 26.18
C SER A 38 0.81 -36.44 26.42
N GLU A 39 1.94 -35.83 26.74
CA GLU A 39 2.98 -36.53 27.51
C GLU A 39 3.35 -35.71 28.72
N THR A 40 2.93 -36.24 29.82
CA THR A 40 3.35 -35.93 31.17
C THR A 40 4.75 -36.50 31.42
N ALA A 41 5.66 -35.67 31.85
CA ALA A 41 6.87 -36.10 32.54
C ALA A 41 7.16 -35.10 33.65
N SER A 42 6.69 -35.41 34.82
CA SER A 42 7.36 -35.86 36.04
C SER A 42 8.55 -35.02 36.50
N LEU A 43 8.25 -34.31 37.56
CA LEU A 43 9.04 -33.93 38.74
C LEU A 43 10.46 -34.48 38.84
N GLN A 44 11.45 -33.63 39.05
CA GLN A 44 12.44 -33.87 40.11
C GLN A 44 12.96 -32.57 40.71
N ASN A 45 12.72 -32.53 42.00
CA ASN A 45 13.24 -31.70 43.06
C ASN A 45 14.78 -31.63 43.04
N ALA A 46 15.36 -30.45 43.10
CA ALA A 46 16.70 -30.30 43.62
C ALA A 46 16.75 -29.04 44.48
N THR A 47 16.63 -29.28 45.76
CA THR A 47 16.96 -28.39 46.86
C THR A 47 18.47 -28.17 46.86
N LEU A 48 18.96 -26.96 46.72
CA LEU A 48 20.24 -26.58 47.30
C LEU A 48 20.20 -25.15 47.84
N SER A 49 20.26 -25.12 49.14
CA SER A 49 20.49 -23.99 50.02
C SER A 49 21.88 -23.43 49.77
N SER A 50 21.98 -22.11 49.54
CA SER A 50 23.17 -21.38 49.96
C SER A 50 22.81 -19.91 50.20
N ARG A 51 22.87 -19.55 51.45
CA ARG A 51 22.94 -18.20 51.98
C ARG A 51 24.06 -17.42 51.29
N THR A 52 23.82 -16.18 50.88
CA THR A 52 24.83 -15.14 50.99
C THR A 52 24.18 -13.74 50.87
N THR A 53 24.31 -13.01 51.94
CA THR A 53 24.41 -11.54 52.12
C THR A 53 23.42 -10.64 51.46
N LEU A 54 22.60 -10.02 52.30
CA LEU A 54 21.87 -8.79 52.12
C LEU A 54 22.84 -7.64 51.80
N GLU A 55 22.93 -7.20 50.59
CA GLU A 55 23.52 -5.93 50.22
C GLU A 55 22.39 -4.95 49.96
N SER A 56 22.40 -3.90 50.76
CA SER A 56 21.40 -2.83 50.79
C SER A 56 21.38 -2.08 49.47
N VAL A 57 20.38 -2.39 48.62
CA VAL A 57 20.07 -1.56 47.47
C VAL A 57 19.20 -0.40 47.97
N SER A 58 19.78 0.79 48.00
CA SER A 58 19.09 2.05 48.26
C SER A 58 17.87 2.18 47.30
N PRO A 59 16.75 2.74 47.79
CA PRO A 59 15.59 2.99 46.93
C PRO A 59 15.97 3.96 45.81
N ILE A 60 15.88 3.50 44.59
CA ILE A 60 15.96 4.37 43.43
C ILE A 60 14.83 5.39 43.57
N GLN A 61 15.20 6.61 43.83
CA GLN A 61 14.31 7.76 43.81
C GLN A 61 13.58 7.77 42.48
N SER A 62 12.27 7.63 42.55
CA SER A 62 11.35 7.90 41.44
C SER A 62 11.57 9.32 40.97
N GLN A 63 12.51 9.51 40.05
CA GLN A 63 12.64 10.82 39.39
C GLN A 63 11.39 11.00 38.55
N ASN A 64 10.61 11.99 38.96
CA ASN A 64 9.49 12.53 38.19
C ASN A 64 10.00 12.81 36.77
N ILE A 65 9.71 11.90 35.86
CA ILE A 65 9.77 12.16 34.42
C ILE A 65 8.64 13.15 34.19
N THR A 66 9.00 14.43 34.22
CA THR A 66 8.07 15.51 33.91
C THR A 66 7.49 15.29 32.56
N ASP A 67 6.16 15.38 32.48
CA ASP A 67 5.23 15.22 31.37
C ASP A 67 5.59 16.00 30.07
N ALA A 68 6.70 16.72 30.08
CA ALA A 68 7.18 17.52 28.95
C ALA A 68 7.85 16.71 27.82
N THR A 69 8.27 15.45 28.08
CA THR A 69 9.02 14.65 27.08
C THR A 69 8.12 13.74 26.24
N VAL A 70 6.89 13.49 26.69
CA VAL A 70 5.94 12.61 25.98
C VAL A 70 5.14 13.37 24.91
N SER A 71 5.10 14.70 24.98
CA SER A 71 4.35 15.55 24.03
C SER A 71 5.02 15.68 22.65
N SER A 72 6.26 15.21 22.48
CA SER A 72 7.03 15.37 21.24
C SER A 72 6.91 14.22 20.23
N LEU A 73 6.13 13.17 20.55
CA LEU A 73 5.92 12.04 19.63
C LEU A 73 4.60 12.12 18.85
N LYS A 74 3.96 13.28 18.81
CA LYS A 74 2.84 13.47 17.89
C LYS A 74 3.38 13.38 16.47
N THR A 75 3.19 12.25 15.83
CA THR A 75 3.46 12.08 14.40
C THR A 75 2.70 13.19 13.67
N GLN A 76 3.44 14.19 13.20
CA GLN A 76 2.83 15.30 12.46
C GLN A 76 2.37 14.75 11.12
N THR A 77 1.06 14.75 10.90
CA THR A 77 0.47 14.35 9.63
C THR A 77 0.43 15.54 8.69
N THR A 78 0.65 15.26 7.40
CA THR A 78 0.58 16.25 6.32
C THR A 78 -0.39 15.77 5.24
N SER A 79 -0.45 16.44 4.10
CA SER A 79 -1.31 16.07 2.97
C SER A 79 -0.50 15.94 1.69
N LEU A 80 -0.73 14.86 0.98
CA LEU A 80 -0.07 14.50 -0.27
C LEU A 80 -1.09 14.47 -1.41
N ILE A 81 -0.79 15.15 -2.51
CA ILE A 81 -1.60 15.08 -3.74
C ILE A 81 -0.72 14.66 -4.90
N PHE A 82 -1.12 13.61 -5.62
CA PHE A 82 -0.55 13.22 -6.90
C PHE A 82 -1.29 13.92 -8.04
N GLU A 83 -0.57 14.35 -9.08
CA GLU A 83 -1.19 14.86 -10.31
C GLU A 83 -2.07 13.79 -10.98
N LYS A 84 -1.56 12.55 -11.00
CA LYS A 84 -2.26 11.36 -11.49
C LYS A 84 -1.86 10.18 -10.64
N VAL A 85 -2.83 9.33 -10.29
CA VAL A 85 -2.58 8.07 -9.57
C VAL A 85 -2.65 6.85 -10.47
N ASN A 86 -3.11 7.02 -11.72
CA ASN A 86 -3.23 5.96 -12.71
C ASN A 86 -2.44 6.32 -13.97
N TYR A 87 -1.72 5.36 -14.50
CA TYR A 87 -1.01 5.48 -15.76
C TYR A 87 -1.28 4.27 -16.65
N ASP A 88 -1.64 4.55 -17.90
CA ASP A 88 -1.84 3.54 -18.95
C ASP A 88 -0.74 3.73 -20.00
N TRP A 89 0.11 2.71 -20.17
CA TRP A 89 1.19 2.77 -21.16
C TRP A 89 0.74 2.32 -22.56
N GLY A 90 -0.53 1.88 -22.74
CA GLY A 90 -1.01 1.32 -23.98
C GLY A 90 -0.43 -0.06 -24.25
N GLU A 91 0.30 -0.24 -25.35
CA GLU A 91 0.89 -1.52 -25.75
C GLU A 91 2.43 -1.43 -25.80
N ILE A 92 3.09 -2.46 -25.27
CA ILE A 92 4.55 -2.68 -25.37
C ILE A 92 4.84 -4.12 -25.77
N LYS A 93 6.08 -4.41 -26.17
CA LYS A 93 6.52 -5.77 -26.50
C LYS A 93 7.07 -6.45 -25.25
N GLU A 94 6.95 -7.76 -25.20
CA GLU A 94 7.61 -8.57 -24.18
C GLU A 94 9.13 -8.31 -24.16
N GLY A 95 9.67 -8.02 -22.99
CA GLY A 95 11.06 -7.66 -22.76
C GLY A 95 11.34 -6.16 -22.75
N ASP A 96 10.38 -5.32 -23.15
CA ASP A 96 10.51 -3.87 -23.03
C ASP A 96 10.45 -3.44 -21.57
N LYS A 97 11.15 -2.36 -21.24
CA LYS A 97 11.06 -1.71 -19.94
C LYS A 97 10.26 -0.43 -20.08
N MET A 98 9.14 -0.33 -19.36
CA MET A 98 8.34 0.88 -19.28
C MET A 98 8.80 1.68 -18.06
N THR A 99 8.99 2.99 -18.23
CA THR A 99 9.28 3.92 -17.15
C THR A 99 8.22 4.99 -17.10
N HIS A 100 7.68 5.25 -15.91
CA HIS A 100 6.74 6.35 -15.67
C HIS A 100 7.09 7.11 -14.40
N VAL A 101 6.79 8.41 -14.39
CA VAL A 101 7.06 9.31 -13.27
C VAL A 101 5.73 9.83 -12.73
N PHE A 102 5.42 9.51 -11.49
CA PHE A 102 4.28 10.04 -10.76
C PHE A 102 4.71 11.29 -9.99
N LYS A 103 4.30 12.45 -10.47
CA LYS A 103 4.54 13.72 -9.79
C LYS A 103 3.55 13.94 -8.67
N PHE A 104 4.03 14.51 -7.58
CA PHE A 104 3.22 14.83 -6.41
C PHE A 104 3.67 16.12 -5.73
N LYS A 105 2.80 16.65 -4.87
CA LYS A 105 3.05 17.84 -4.07
C LYS A 105 2.66 17.61 -2.63
N ASN A 106 3.49 18.08 -1.70
CA ASN A 106 3.10 18.20 -0.31
C ASN A 106 2.24 19.48 -0.15
N VAL A 107 0.95 19.31 -0.03
CA VAL A 107 -0.01 20.43 0.12
C VAL A 107 -0.37 20.69 1.58
N GLY A 108 0.20 19.91 2.52
CA GLY A 108 0.04 20.13 3.95
C GLY A 108 1.01 21.18 4.50
N LYS A 109 1.00 21.32 5.81
CA LYS A 109 1.82 22.32 6.54
C LYS A 109 3.11 21.74 7.12
N GLU A 110 3.16 20.41 7.23
CA GLU A 110 4.27 19.68 7.84
C GLU A 110 5.12 19.01 6.76
N ASP A 111 6.32 18.59 7.10
CA ASP A 111 7.18 17.83 6.21
C ASP A 111 6.54 16.49 5.85
N LEU A 112 6.54 16.15 4.57
CA LEU A 112 6.05 14.86 4.08
C LEU A 112 7.18 13.84 4.11
N ILE A 113 6.95 12.73 4.79
CA ILE A 113 7.89 11.62 4.92
C ILE A 113 7.27 10.38 4.28
N ILE A 114 7.86 9.92 3.18
CA ILE A 114 7.47 8.66 2.53
C ILE A 114 8.27 7.52 3.18
N SER A 115 7.62 6.73 4.00
CA SER A 115 8.25 5.65 4.75
C SER A 115 8.49 4.40 3.90
N SER A 116 7.61 4.11 2.94
CA SER A 116 7.80 2.99 2.01
C SER A 116 7.01 3.17 0.72
N VAL A 117 7.53 2.54 -0.35
CA VAL A 117 6.83 2.39 -1.64
C VAL A 117 6.95 0.93 -2.04
N ARG A 118 5.82 0.21 -2.05
CA ARG A 118 5.77 -1.24 -2.26
C ARG A 118 4.95 -1.60 -3.50
N PRO A 119 5.59 -2.17 -4.53
CA PRO A 119 4.88 -2.69 -5.70
C PRO A 119 4.22 -4.02 -5.40
N SER A 120 3.16 -4.34 -6.16
CA SER A 120 2.44 -5.63 -6.07
C SER A 120 3.22 -6.83 -6.63
N CYS A 121 4.33 -6.61 -7.35
CA CYS A 121 5.20 -7.67 -7.87
C CYS A 121 6.66 -7.22 -7.95
N GLY A 122 7.59 -8.18 -7.98
CA GLY A 122 9.01 -7.92 -8.20
C GLY A 122 9.36 -7.45 -9.62
N CYS A 123 8.40 -7.44 -10.54
CA CYS A 123 8.55 -6.93 -11.91
C CYS A 123 8.42 -5.40 -12.00
N THR A 124 8.22 -4.73 -10.87
CA THR A 124 8.06 -3.27 -10.78
C THR A 124 9.04 -2.74 -9.73
N THR A 125 9.88 -1.80 -10.13
CA THR A 125 10.88 -1.18 -9.25
C THR A 125 10.57 0.30 -9.09
N PRO A 126 10.15 0.75 -7.89
CA PRO A 126 9.95 2.15 -7.60
C PRO A 126 11.23 2.82 -7.07
N GLU A 127 11.46 4.06 -7.49
CA GLU A 127 12.47 4.96 -6.95
C GLU A 127 11.75 6.20 -6.39
N TRP A 128 12.06 6.60 -5.15
CA TRP A 128 11.39 7.72 -4.49
C TRP A 128 12.33 8.47 -3.57
N PRO A 129 12.06 9.76 -3.25
CA PRO A 129 12.87 10.55 -2.33
C PRO A 129 12.86 9.95 -0.93
N LYS A 130 14.03 9.91 -0.30
CA LYS A 130 14.20 9.41 1.09
C LYS A 130 14.20 10.54 2.10
N GLU A 131 14.50 11.75 1.65
CA GLU A 131 14.53 12.95 2.46
C GLU A 131 13.11 13.50 2.68
N PRO A 132 12.86 14.15 3.83
CA PRO A 132 11.60 14.84 4.07
C PRO A 132 11.34 15.92 3.03
N ILE A 133 10.10 15.97 2.51
CA ILE A 133 9.67 16.91 1.47
C ILE A 133 8.92 18.05 2.15
N LYS A 134 9.45 19.25 2.04
CA LYS A 134 8.91 20.44 2.70
C LYS A 134 7.48 20.76 2.26
N ALA A 135 6.75 21.45 3.17
CA ALA A 135 5.43 21.98 2.84
C ALA A 135 5.46 22.82 1.55
N GLY A 136 4.52 22.55 0.64
CA GLY A 136 4.41 23.23 -0.67
C GLY A 136 5.39 22.71 -1.74
N ALA A 137 6.37 21.87 -1.40
CA ALA A 137 7.34 21.35 -2.36
C ALA A 137 6.74 20.23 -3.23
N GLU A 138 7.23 20.15 -4.46
CA GLU A 138 6.91 19.11 -5.43
C GLU A 138 8.04 18.10 -5.52
N ASN A 139 7.69 16.85 -5.80
CA ASN A 139 8.66 15.78 -6.00
C ASN A 139 8.03 14.67 -6.85
N GLU A 140 8.73 13.56 -7.04
CA GLU A 140 8.29 12.50 -7.94
C GLU A 140 8.64 11.10 -7.43
N ILE A 141 7.84 10.12 -7.86
CA ILE A 141 8.11 8.69 -7.72
C ILE A 141 8.28 8.12 -9.12
N LYS A 142 9.46 7.63 -9.43
CA LYS A 142 9.75 6.96 -10.69
C LYS A 142 9.46 5.47 -10.54
N VAL A 143 8.71 4.92 -11.48
CA VAL A 143 8.32 3.51 -11.50
C VAL A 143 8.83 2.88 -12.78
N ILE A 144 9.59 1.79 -12.65
CA ILE A 144 10.12 1.01 -13.77
C ILE A 144 9.43 -0.35 -13.75
N PHE A 145 8.74 -0.71 -14.84
CA PHE A 145 8.14 -2.02 -15.05
C PHE A 145 8.92 -2.81 -16.09
N ASP A 146 9.28 -4.03 -15.75
CA ASP A 146 9.95 -4.98 -16.64
C ASP A 146 8.93 -5.98 -17.19
N SER A 147 8.74 -5.99 -18.51
CA SER A 147 7.77 -6.85 -19.17
C SER A 147 8.32 -8.23 -19.56
N ASN A 148 9.53 -8.59 -19.13
CA ASN A 148 10.07 -9.93 -19.36
C ASN A 148 9.12 -11.00 -18.79
N HIS A 149 8.83 -12.01 -19.60
CA HIS A 149 7.90 -13.11 -19.27
C HIS A 149 6.50 -12.64 -18.87
N LYS A 150 6.04 -11.52 -19.43
CA LYS A 150 4.68 -11.00 -19.28
C LYS A 150 4.00 -10.95 -20.64
N GLN A 151 2.73 -11.31 -20.67
CA GLN A 151 1.90 -11.28 -21.87
C GLN A 151 0.45 -10.92 -21.52
N GLY A 152 -0.27 -10.31 -22.46
CA GLY A 152 -1.65 -9.90 -22.29
C GLY A 152 -1.82 -8.63 -21.45
N ASP A 153 -3.00 -8.46 -20.87
CA ASP A 153 -3.34 -7.30 -20.09
C ASP A 153 -2.63 -7.35 -18.72
N VAL A 154 -1.97 -6.27 -18.39
CA VAL A 154 -1.21 -6.12 -17.14
C VAL A 154 -1.76 -4.97 -16.34
N LEU A 155 -2.02 -5.20 -15.06
CA LEU A 155 -2.34 -4.19 -14.06
C LEU A 155 -1.46 -4.42 -12.85
N LYS A 156 -0.76 -3.39 -12.40
CA LYS A 156 0.11 -3.41 -11.21
C LYS A 156 -0.21 -2.22 -10.33
N THR A 157 -0.19 -2.46 -9.03
CA THR A 157 -0.39 -1.43 -8.02
C THR A 157 0.88 -1.19 -7.23
N ILE A 158 1.05 0.05 -6.76
CA ILE A 158 2.17 0.48 -5.93
C ILE A 158 1.58 1.20 -4.71
N ALA A 159 1.79 0.65 -3.53
CA ALA A 159 1.36 1.25 -2.27
C ALA A 159 2.43 2.22 -1.78
N VAL A 160 2.09 3.50 -1.67
CA VAL A 160 2.92 4.56 -1.11
C VAL A 160 2.46 4.82 0.31
N THR A 161 3.33 4.58 1.29
CA THR A 161 3.05 4.83 2.71
C THR A 161 3.77 6.09 3.16
N ALA A 162 3.04 7.03 3.74
CA ALA A 162 3.57 8.30 4.21
C ALA A 162 2.88 8.76 5.52
N ASN A 163 3.39 9.84 6.12
CA ASN A 163 2.76 10.49 7.28
C ASN A 163 1.55 11.34 6.87
N THR A 164 0.60 10.75 6.17
CA THR A 164 -0.62 11.39 5.66
C THR A 164 -1.87 10.70 6.20
N GLU A 165 -3.03 11.30 5.99
CA GLU A 165 -4.32 10.67 6.26
C GLU A 165 -5.18 10.69 4.97
N PRO A 166 -5.47 9.51 4.39
CA PRO A 166 -5.00 8.17 4.79
C PRO A 166 -3.47 7.98 4.62
N ALA A 167 -2.89 7.09 5.44
CA ALA A 167 -1.45 6.84 5.42
C ALA A 167 -0.95 6.12 4.16
N ILE A 168 -1.84 5.48 3.40
CA ILE A 168 -1.50 4.74 2.19
C ILE A 168 -2.23 5.33 1.00
N THR A 169 -1.45 5.68 -0.02
CA THR A 169 -1.96 6.05 -1.35
C THR A 169 -1.56 4.98 -2.35
N THR A 170 -2.51 4.51 -3.17
CA THR A 170 -2.25 3.48 -4.19
C THR A 170 -2.11 4.13 -5.57
N LEU A 171 -0.95 3.89 -6.20
CA LEU A 171 -0.72 4.20 -7.60
C LEU A 171 -0.98 2.95 -8.45
N THR A 172 -1.45 3.15 -9.68
CA THR A 172 -1.76 2.06 -10.60
C THR A 172 -1.09 2.29 -11.95
N ILE A 173 -0.44 1.26 -12.46
CA ILE A 173 0.06 1.22 -13.83
C ILE A 173 -0.62 0.07 -14.57
N LYS A 174 -1.01 0.28 -15.81
CA LYS A 174 -1.67 -0.74 -16.64
C LYS A 174 -1.31 -0.58 -18.11
N GLY A 175 -1.59 -1.63 -18.87
CA GLY A 175 -1.42 -1.67 -20.31
C GLY A 175 -1.32 -3.11 -20.80
N LYS A 176 -0.99 -3.32 -22.06
CA LYS A 176 -0.89 -4.62 -22.70
C LYS A 176 0.54 -4.93 -23.10
N VAL A 177 0.95 -6.18 -22.89
CA VAL A 177 2.23 -6.71 -23.33
C VAL A 177 2.00 -7.70 -24.47
N ASN A 178 2.49 -7.37 -25.65
CA ASN A 178 2.41 -8.21 -26.83
C ASN A 178 3.57 -9.22 -26.85
N SER A 179 3.28 -10.49 -27.17
CA SER A 179 4.29 -11.52 -27.30
C SER A 179 5.30 -11.17 -28.41
N LYS A 180 6.57 -11.51 -28.20
CA LYS A 180 7.62 -11.40 -29.25
C LYS A 180 7.28 -12.17 -30.52
N LEU A 181 6.54 -13.29 -30.39
CA LEU A 181 6.19 -14.13 -31.53
C LEU A 181 5.19 -13.46 -32.50
N ASN A 182 4.39 -12.51 -32.02
CA ASN A 182 3.41 -11.80 -32.85
C ASN A 182 4.02 -10.61 -33.63
N SER A 183 5.31 -10.37 -33.50
CA SER A 183 6.04 -9.29 -34.19
C SER A 183 6.92 -9.76 -35.35
N LEU A 184 6.87 -11.05 -35.71
CA LEU A 184 7.53 -11.54 -36.91
C LEU A 184 6.68 -11.11 -38.11
N PRO A 185 7.27 -10.47 -39.15
CA PRO A 185 6.57 -10.22 -40.38
C PRO A 185 6.15 -11.56 -40.98
N ASN A 186 4.89 -11.64 -41.40
CA ASN A 186 4.42 -12.78 -42.22
C ASN A 186 5.20 -12.73 -43.53
N GLU A 187 6.14 -13.65 -43.73
CA GLU A 187 6.79 -13.89 -45.02
C GLU A 187 5.78 -14.55 -45.97
#